data_19fd983d8ddce4d922308887d5e0f1e8
#
_entry.id   19fd983d8ddce4d922308887d5e0f1e8
#
_cell.length_a   1.000
_cell.length_b   1.000
_cell.length_c   1.000
_cell.angle_alpha   90.00
_cell.angle_beta   90.00
_cell.angle_gamma   90.00
#
_symmetry.space_group_name_H-M   'P 1'
#
loop_
_entity.id
_entity.type
_entity.pdbx_description
1 polymer ?
#
loop_
_entity_poly.entity_id
_entity_poly.type
_entity_poly.pdbx_seq_one_letter_code
_entity_poly.pdbx_strand_id
1 'polypeptide(L)'
;IGFQTIADEYKCFQSGKLAALYAGVCYYQMGQFEDAIEYLDKFSADDLTIEPAALQLMGDAYVQMEDYAKAVKAFEGAAESGNELIAPMSLKKAGFVYLELGNKAAAKKAFETIKTDYPASTEAQNIEAYIAIAE
;
A
#
# COMPACT_ATOMS: atom_id res chain seq x y z
N ILE A 1 -2.76 -0.85 -26.65
CA ILE A 1 -2.07 -2.04 -26.16
C ILE A 1 -1.27 -1.63 -24.95
N GLY A 2 -0.72 -2.50 -24.25
CA GLY A 2 0.05 -2.25 -23.07
C GLY A 2 -0.35 -3.24 -22.01
N PHE A 3 -0.05 -2.92 -20.74
CA PHE A 3 -0.28 -3.86 -19.66
C PHE A 3 -1.75 -4.19 -19.46
N GLN A 4 -2.65 -3.27 -19.74
CA GLN A 4 -4.08 -3.54 -19.62
C GLN A 4 -4.52 -4.64 -20.59
N THR A 5 -4.07 -4.59 -21.84
CA THR A 5 -4.38 -5.61 -22.84
C THR A 5 -3.79 -6.96 -22.41
N ILE A 6 -2.55 -6.94 -21.92
CA ILE A 6 -1.89 -8.16 -21.46
C ILE A 6 -2.67 -8.77 -20.30
N ALA A 7 -3.07 -7.96 -19.32
CA ALA A 7 -3.83 -8.44 -18.16
C ALA A 7 -5.18 -9.02 -18.57
N ASP A 8 -5.86 -8.37 -19.54
CA ASP A 8 -7.15 -8.85 -20.03
C ASP A 8 -7.01 -10.18 -20.76
N GLU A 9 -5.95 -10.36 -21.53
CA GLU A 9 -5.66 -11.61 -22.21
C GLU A 9 -5.34 -12.74 -21.25
N TYR A 10 -4.63 -12.44 -20.16
CA TYR A 10 -4.15 -13.42 -19.19
C TYR A 10 -5.05 -13.55 -17.97
N LYS A 11 -6.21 -12.89 -17.94
CA LYS A 11 -7.09 -12.97 -16.77
C LYS A 11 -7.57 -14.37 -16.44
N CYS A 12 -7.53 -15.28 -17.42
CA CYS A 12 -7.86 -16.70 -17.21
C CYS A 12 -6.68 -17.47 -16.63
N PHE A 13 -5.51 -16.85 -16.52
CA PHE A 13 -4.28 -17.47 -16.02
C PHE A 13 -3.80 -16.69 -14.81
N GLN A 14 -3.06 -17.35 -13.92
CA GLN A 14 -2.51 -16.70 -12.73
C GLN A 14 -1.56 -15.54 -13.08
N SER A 15 -0.88 -15.63 -14.21
CA SER A 15 0.01 -14.56 -14.67
C SER A 15 -0.73 -13.25 -14.93
N GLY A 16 -2.04 -13.28 -15.11
CA GLY A 16 -2.86 -12.09 -15.25
C GLY A 16 -2.85 -11.20 -14.01
N LYS A 17 -2.70 -11.81 -12.83
CA LYS A 17 -2.64 -11.06 -11.57
C LYS A 17 -1.39 -10.18 -11.52
N LEU A 18 -0.25 -10.73 -11.92
CA LEU A 18 1.00 -9.97 -11.96
C LEU A 18 0.95 -8.90 -13.05
N ALA A 19 0.38 -9.23 -14.21
CA ALA A 19 0.20 -8.23 -15.28
C ALA A 19 -0.71 -7.09 -14.83
N ALA A 20 -1.75 -7.39 -14.04
CA ALA A 20 -2.64 -6.37 -13.49
C ALA A 20 -1.90 -5.45 -12.52
N LEU A 21 -1.01 -6.01 -11.72
CA LEU A 21 -0.17 -5.20 -10.82
C LEU A 21 0.73 -4.27 -11.63
N TYR A 22 1.37 -4.79 -12.67
CA TYR A 22 2.22 -3.95 -13.54
C TYR A 22 1.42 -2.87 -14.26
N ALA A 23 0.20 -3.18 -14.70
CA ALA A 23 -0.68 -2.18 -15.29
C ALA A 23 -1.00 -1.07 -14.29
N GLY A 24 -1.31 -1.45 -13.05
CA GLY A 24 -1.54 -0.48 -11.98
C GLY A 24 -0.33 0.41 -11.74
N VAL A 25 0.86 -0.16 -11.72
CA VAL A 25 2.11 0.60 -11.58
C VAL A 25 2.25 1.61 -12.73
N CYS A 26 1.98 1.19 -13.95
CA CYS A 26 2.08 2.07 -15.12
C CYS A 26 1.08 3.21 -15.05
N TYR A 27 -0.16 2.93 -14.70
CA TYR A 27 -1.17 3.98 -14.54
C TYR A 27 -0.76 4.97 -13.45
N TYR A 28 -0.25 4.46 -12.33
CA TYR A 28 0.23 5.30 -11.26
C TYR A 28 1.35 6.23 -11.72
N GLN A 29 2.34 5.67 -12.43
CA GLN A 29 3.48 6.45 -12.92
C GLN A 29 3.08 7.51 -13.94
N MET A 30 2.01 7.29 -14.68
CA MET A 30 1.46 8.27 -15.63
C MET A 30 0.57 9.32 -14.96
N GLY A 31 0.39 9.24 -13.66
CA GLY A 31 -0.47 10.16 -12.94
C GLY A 31 -1.96 9.85 -13.07
N GLN A 32 -2.31 8.69 -13.61
CA GLN A 32 -3.69 8.25 -13.76
C GLN A 32 -4.09 7.41 -12.55
N PHE A 33 -4.28 8.09 -11.43
CA PHE A 33 -4.46 7.42 -10.14
C PHE A 33 -5.79 6.69 -10.03
N GLU A 34 -6.88 7.27 -10.54
CA GLU A 34 -8.18 6.62 -10.51
C GLU A 34 -8.18 5.34 -11.34
N ASP A 35 -7.54 5.37 -12.51
CA ASP A 35 -7.42 4.20 -13.36
C ASP A 35 -6.58 3.12 -12.71
N ALA A 36 -5.50 3.53 -12.03
CA ALA A 36 -4.66 2.59 -11.30
C ALA A 36 -5.46 1.86 -10.23
N ILE A 37 -6.24 2.60 -9.44
CA ILE A 37 -7.04 2.03 -8.36
C ILE A 37 -8.09 1.08 -8.93
N GLU A 38 -8.82 1.52 -9.94
CA GLU A 38 -9.87 0.71 -10.56
C GLU A 38 -9.31 -0.61 -11.09
N TYR A 39 -8.17 -0.53 -11.78
CA TYR A 39 -7.58 -1.72 -12.36
C TYR A 39 -7.06 -2.69 -11.30
N LEU A 40 -6.38 -2.17 -10.29
CA LEU A 40 -5.86 -2.99 -9.19
C LEU A 40 -7.00 -3.65 -8.40
N ASP A 41 -8.07 -2.92 -8.15
CA ASP A 41 -9.22 -3.44 -7.42
C ASP A 41 -9.92 -4.55 -8.20
N LYS A 42 -10.07 -4.35 -9.50
CA LYS A 42 -10.72 -5.31 -10.39
C LYS A 42 -9.99 -6.66 -10.42
N PHE A 43 -8.68 -6.63 -10.31
CA PHE A 43 -7.84 -7.83 -10.40
C PHE A 43 -7.21 -8.21 -9.07
N SER A 44 -7.76 -7.70 -7.97
CA SER A 44 -7.31 -8.07 -6.64
C SER A 44 -7.40 -9.59 -6.48
N ALA A 45 -6.40 -10.18 -5.85
CA ALA A 45 -6.20 -11.61 -5.84
C ALA A 45 -5.89 -12.13 -4.45
N ASP A 46 -6.24 -13.39 -4.20
CA ASP A 46 -5.93 -14.08 -2.96
C ASP A 46 -4.46 -14.55 -2.91
N ASP A 47 -3.55 -13.73 -3.36
CA ASP A 47 -2.13 -14.04 -3.38
C ASP A 47 -1.42 -13.29 -2.27
N LEU A 48 -0.65 -14.00 -1.46
CA LEU A 48 0.02 -13.44 -0.28
C LEU A 48 1.10 -12.41 -0.61
N THR A 49 1.51 -12.33 -1.86
CA THR A 49 2.55 -11.40 -2.31
C THR A 49 1.98 -10.28 -3.16
N ILE A 50 1.11 -10.63 -4.10
CA ILE A 50 0.58 -9.66 -5.08
C ILE A 50 -0.48 -8.77 -4.45
N GLU A 51 -1.38 -9.35 -3.66
CA GLU A 51 -2.45 -8.59 -3.05
C GLU A 51 -1.95 -7.48 -2.11
N PRO A 52 -1.00 -7.77 -1.19
CA PRO A 52 -0.48 -6.69 -0.35
C PRO A 52 0.22 -5.59 -1.15
N ALA A 53 0.95 -5.96 -2.19
CA ALA A 53 1.61 -4.97 -3.06
C ALA A 53 0.59 -4.11 -3.79
N ALA A 54 -0.49 -4.72 -4.28
CA ALA A 54 -1.56 -4.00 -4.94
C ALA A 54 -2.26 -3.04 -3.98
N LEU A 55 -2.56 -3.49 -2.76
CA LEU A 55 -3.16 -2.64 -1.74
C LEU A 55 -2.26 -1.46 -1.37
N GLN A 56 -0.96 -1.70 -1.25
CA GLN A 56 -0.02 -0.61 -0.96
C GLN A 56 -0.02 0.42 -2.08
N LEU A 57 -0.01 -0.02 -3.33
CA LEU A 57 -0.03 0.89 -4.47
C LEU A 57 -1.35 1.66 -4.53
N MET A 58 -2.47 1.02 -4.22
CA MET A 58 -3.76 1.71 -4.12
C MET A 58 -3.72 2.79 -3.05
N GLY A 59 -3.10 2.49 -1.92
CA GLY A 59 -2.90 3.48 -0.86
C GLY A 59 -2.09 4.68 -1.36
N ASP A 60 -1.01 4.42 -2.09
CA ASP A 60 -0.19 5.49 -2.68
C ASP A 60 -1.01 6.36 -3.64
N ALA A 61 -1.86 5.73 -4.46
CA ALA A 61 -2.71 6.46 -5.39
C ALA A 61 -3.73 7.33 -4.66
N TYR A 62 -4.34 6.79 -3.59
CA TYR A 62 -5.27 7.58 -2.78
C TYR A 62 -4.57 8.79 -2.11
N VAL A 63 -3.33 8.62 -1.68
CA VAL A 63 -2.55 9.76 -1.15
C VAL A 63 -2.39 10.85 -2.20
N GLN A 64 -2.07 10.46 -3.43
CA GLN A 64 -1.92 11.42 -4.53
C GLN A 64 -3.22 12.15 -4.83
N MET A 65 -4.36 11.50 -4.61
CA MET A 65 -5.68 12.09 -4.77
C MET A 65 -6.17 12.82 -3.52
N GLU A 66 -5.35 12.85 -2.48
CA GLU A 66 -5.67 13.44 -1.18
C GLU A 66 -6.89 12.81 -0.51
N ASP A 67 -7.18 11.56 -0.86
CA ASP A 67 -8.23 10.78 -0.18
C ASP A 67 -7.57 9.97 0.94
N TYR A 68 -7.23 10.66 2.00
CA TYR A 68 -6.43 10.09 3.09
C TYR A 68 -7.17 9.00 3.87
N ALA A 69 -8.49 9.12 4.00
CA ALA A 69 -9.27 8.09 4.68
C ALA A 69 -9.20 6.74 3.97
N LYS A 70 -9.30 6.75 2.64
CA LYS A 70 -9.17 5.52 1.86
C LYS A 70 -7.72 5.04 1.80
N ALA A 71 -6.78 5.98 1.81
CA ALA A 71 -5.36 5.63 1.79
C ALA A 71 -4.98 4.81 3.02
N VAL A 72 -5.37 5.24 4.23
CA VAL A 72 -5.02 4.49 5.44
C VAL A 72 -5.66 3.11 5.46
N LYS A 73 -6.87 2.97 4.96
CA LYS A 73 -7.52 1.66 4.86
C LYS A 73 -6.73 0.71 3.96
N ALA A 74 -6.27 1.21 2.81
CA ALA A 74 -5.49 0.42 1.88
C ALA A 74 -4.14 0.00 2.49
N PHE A 75 -3.46 0.94 3.14
CA PHE A 75 -2.19 0.63 3.79
C PHE A 75 -2.35 -0.34 4.95
N GLU A 76 -3.41 -0.19 5.74
CA GLU A 76 -3.68 -1.13 6.82
C GLU A 76 -3.99 -2.51 6.29
N GLY A 77 -4.75 -2.61 5.21
CA GLY A 77 -5.01 -3.87 4.54
C GLY A 77 -3.72 -4.55 4.07
N ALA A 78 -2.82 -3.77 3.48
CA ALA A 78 -1.51 -4.29 3.06
C ALA A 78 -0.69 -4.78 4.26
N ALA A 79 -0.75 -4.07 5.38
CA ALA A 79 -0.02 -4.44 6.58
C ALA A 79 -0.56 -5.71 7.24
N GLU A 80 -1.87 -5.95 7.15
CA GLU A 80 -2.49 -7.13 7.72
C GLU A 80 -1.99 -8.43 7.10
N SER A 81 -1.40 -8.37 5.92
CA SER A 81 -0.84 -9.55 5.26
C SER A 81 0.27 -10.22 6.07
N GLY A 82 0.94 -9.46 6.94
CA GLY A 82 2.11 -9.94 7.67
C GLY A 82 3.35 -10.13 6.81
N ASN A 83 3.33 -9.67 5.57
CA ASN A 83 4.49 -9.75 4.69
C ASN A 83 5.62 -8.89 5.27
N GLU A 84 6.75 -9.52 5.54
CA GLU A 84 7.88 -8.89 6.25
C GLU A 84 8.45 -7.66 5.54
N LEU A 85 8.28 -7.57 4.24
CA LEU A 85 8.77 -6.44 3.45
C LEU A 85 7.70 -5.35 3.32
N ILE A 86 6.48 -5.74 2.99
CA ILE A 86 5.40 -4.81 2.65
C ILE A 86 4.73 -4.25 3.91
N ALA A 87 4.54 -5.07 4.94
CA ALA A 87 3.82 -4.65 6.12
C ALA A 87 4.49 -3.47 6.84
N PRO A 88 5.79 -3.49 7.15
CA PRO A 88 6.39 -2.33 7.83
C PRO A 88 6.38 -1.08 6.97
N MET A 89 6.58 -1.21 5.67
CA MET A 89 6.51 -0.08 4.75
C MET A 89 5.10 0.53 4.72
N SER A 90 4.08 -0.33 4.67
CA SER A 90 2.69 0.12 4.67
C SER A 90 2.30 0.77 6.00
N LEU A 91 2.77 0.21 7.11
CA LEU A 91 2.52 0.81 8.44
C LEU A 91 3.15 2.19 8.55
N LYS A 92 4.36 2.36 8.03
CA LYS A 92 5.01 3.67 8.02
C LYS A 92 4.20 4.68 7.22
N LYS A 93 3.75 4.29 6.04
CA LYS A 93 2.92 5.15 5.19
C LYS A 93 1.59 5.49 5.87
N ALA A 94 0.95 4.50 6.49
CA ALA A 94 -0.28 4.72 7.24
C ALA A 94 -0.05 5.72 8.38
N GLY A 95 1.06 5.58 9.10
CA GLY A 95 1.41 6.51 10.17
C GLY A 95 1.49 7.96 9.69
N PHE A 96 2.15 8.20 8.58
CA PHE A 96 2.25 9.55 8.03
C PHE A 96 0.91 10.08 7.55
N VAL A 97 0.06 9.24 6.95
CA VAL A 97 -1.28 9.66 6.54
C VAL A 97 -2.14 9.98 7.76
N TYR A 98 -2.04 9.21 8.83
CA TYR A 98 -2.73 9.53 10.08
C TYR A 98 -2.30 10.90 10.63
N LEU A 99 -1.01 11.24 10.50
CA LEU A 99 -0.55 12.57 10.91
C LEU A 99 -1.21 13.67 10.07
N GLU A 100 -1.36 13.44 8.76
CA GLU A 100 -2.07 14.38 7.88
C GLU A 100 -3.53 14.52 8.29
N LEU A 101 -4.15 13.45 8.76
CA LEU A 101 -5.52 13.48 9.26
C LEU A 101 -5.65 14.07 10.67
N GLY A 102 -4.54 14.39 11.31
CA GLY A 102 -4.53 14.91 12.67
C GLY A 102 -4.75 13.84 13.74
N ASN A 103 -4.65 12.56 13.38
CA ASN A 103 -4.86 11.46 14.30
C ASN A 103 -3.51 10.94 14.81
N LYS A 104 -2.95 11.66 15.78
CA LYS A 104 -1.63 11.31 16.34
C LYS A 104 -1.64 9.96 17.06
N ALA A 105 -2.74 9.61 17.72
CA ALA A 105 -2.83 8.34 18.43
C ALA A 105 -2.72 7.15 17.48
N ALA A 106 -3.41 7.20 16.35
CA ALA A 106 -3.33 6.14 15.35
C ALA A 106 -1.95 6.09 14.68
N ALA A 107 -1.36 7.26 14.42
CA ALA A 107 -0.02 7.34 13.86
C ALA A 107 1.00 6.69 14.80
N LYS A 108 0.94 7.02 16.07
CA LYS A 108 1.84 6.46 17.08
C LYS A 108 1.70 4.94 17.15
N LYS A 109 0.47 4.45 17.13
CA LYS A 109 0.21 3.02 17.16
C LYS A 109 0.84 2.31 15.96
N ALA A 110 0.71 2.89 14.76
CA ALA A 110 1.30 2.31 13.55
C ALA A 110 2.83 2.25 13.68
N PHE A 111 3.45 3.33 14.13
CA PHE A 111 4.90 3.35 14.31
C PHE A 111 5.37 2.37 15.39
N GLU A 112 4.64 2.27 16.49
CA GLU A 112 4.97 1.33 17.57
C GLU A 112 4.83 -0.12 17.10
N THR A 113 3.88 -0.41 16.23
CA THR A 113 3.73 -1.75 15.64
C THR A 113 4.96 -2.13 14.81
N ILE A 114 5.53 -1.17 14.07
CA ILE A 114 6.78 -1.42 13.35
C ILE A 114 7.89 -1.80 14.32
N LYS A 115 8.00 -1.07 15.41
CA LYS A 115 9.03 -1.30 16.42
C LYS A 115 8.92 -2.68 17.07
N THR A 116 7.70 -3.09 17.43
CA THR A 116 7.46 -4.35 18.12
C THR A 116 7.44 -5.56 17.20
N ASP A 117 6.78 -5.46 16.06
CA ASP A 117 6.53 -6.60 15.19
C ASP A 117 7.57 -6.76 14.08
N TYR A 118 8.21 -5.66 13.68
CA TYR A 118 9.17 -5.65 12.56
C TYR A 118 10.46 -4.94 12.94
N PRO A 119 11.11 -5.34 14.05
CA PRO A 119 12.29 -4.61 14.55
C PRO A 119 13.49 -4.70 13.62
N ALA A 120 13.56 -5.71 12.75
CA ALA A 120 14.67 -5.88 11.82
C ALA A 120 14.46 -5.15 10.50
N SER A 121 13.29 -4.52 10.30
CA SER A 121 13.00 -3.81 9.04
C SER A 121 13.79 -2.51 8.94
N THR A 122 13.99 -2.04 7.70
CA THR A 122 14.62 -0.74 7.47
C THR A 122 13.76 0.39 8.04
N GLU A 123 12.43 0.21 8.03
CA GLU A 123 11.49 1.17 8.60
C GLU A 123 11.67 1.36 10.10
N ALA A 124 12.15 0.34 10.80
CA ALA A 124 12.36 0.42 12.25
C ALA A 124 13.58 1.26 12.62
N GLN A 125 14.48 1.56 11.70
CA GLN A 125 15.75 2.21 12.02
C GLN A 125 15.59 3.60 12.62
N ASN A 126 14.61 4.39 12.16
CA ASN A 126 14.36 5.74 12.69
C ASN A 126 13.02 5.83 13.41
N ILE A 127 12.51 4.72 13.86
CA ILE A 127 11.13 4.66 14.35
C ILE A 127 10.91 5.51 15.62
N GLU A 128 11.92 5.65 16.46
CA GLU A 128 11.78 6.47 17.67
C GLU A 128 11.52 7.94 17.32
N ALA A 129 12.15 8.44 16.26
CA ALA A 129 11.92 9.81 15.80
C ALA A 129 10.47 9.99 15.32
N TYR A 130 9.94 8.99 14.59
CA TYR A 130 8.57 9.05 14.10
C TYR A 130 7.56 8.94 15.24
N ILE A 131 7.83 8.09 16.23
CA ILE A 131 6.98 7.98 17.43
C ILE A 131 6.95 9.33 18.16
N ALA A 132 8.09 9.99 18.27
CA ALA A 132 8.16 11.29 18.93
C ALA A 132 7.32 12.35 18.20
N ILE A 133 7.31 12.34 16.87
CA ILE A 133 6.48 13.28 16.09
C ILE A 133 4.99 13.05 16.37
N ALA A 134 4.61 11.80 16.63
CA ALA A 134 3.21 11.42 16.86
C ALA A 134 2.74 11.60 18.32
N GLU A 135 3.60 12.08 19.20
CA GLU A 135 3.24 12.31 20.60
C GLU A 135 2.59 13.72 20.85
#